data_ac4120c38b258694f8823f9a3c0580df
#
_entry.id   ac4120c38b258694f8823f9a3c0580df
#
_cell.length_a   1.000
_cell.length_b   1.000
_cell.length_c   1.000
_cell.angle_alpha   90.00
_cell.angle_beta   90.00
_cell.angle_gamma   90.00
#
_symmetry.space_group_name_H-M   'P 1'
#
loop_
_entity.id
_entity.type
_entity.pdbx_description
1 polymer ?
#
loop_
_entity_poly.entity_id
_entity_poly.type
_entity_poly.pdbx_seq_one_letter_code
_entity_poly.pdbx_strand_id
1 'polypeptide(L)'
;MHDESTKARYPSSVGTSSPKANNKNSIWTGRYLPITLANLTVVAVAAFDGLAIVAALPNIAKDLGNVSLSPWVLTAYLATSALAAIVAGPIIDTIGVRRTFQITGLWFLFTSALAAVAPSMTLLIAARSLQGIGGGLVIAVALASVGLAYPENLRPTAFAANSMVWGTLGLGGPVLAGALLELSGWRLIFVVQLPITALALAMGWRRLPDAVDNKNEKKLNFDLTGITLLSICIIASLIAVSELTKSPIPSAILFMTTGLFIYLYWRHSGQKNDPVLLRRHITKFPLNRIHAASALALITGLATDNYLPLYMQTTRGRSEAFASFSVVFLTVGWTVAAFATSKILRRRNEEDVILLGSTLMIPSVLLAGVSVSFSYALAVLFGAYFLIGASIGFISTSGLTLLQSSSTPEEMGRTNSAHQFLRTLAITYGVAIGGAILLSVVKARTGDVESVRKVLSGDNITVASDTTEAIGSGLAWAHVFSGATAFIGFLIAVSLYRKKKRFIS
;
A
#
# COMPACT_ATOMS: atom_id res chain seq x y z
N MET A 1 -37.82 -23.12 0.56
CA MET A 1 -37.60 -21.88 -0.19
C MET A 1 -36.12 -21.81 -0.54
N HIS A 2 -35.74 -22.38 -1.70
CA HIS A 2 -34.37 -22.40 -2.17
C HIS A 2 -34.01 -21.03 -2.75
N ASP A 3 -32.91 -20.47 -2.29
CA ASP A 3 -32.36 -19.17 -2.67
C ASP A 3 -31.87 -19.18 -4.13
N GLU A 4 -32.73 -18.79 -5.07
CA GLU A 4 -32.40 -18.64 -6.51
C GLU A 4 -31.44 -17.46 -6.78
N SER A 5 -31.14 -16.62 -5.79
CA SER A 5 -30.31 -15.42 -5.97
C SER A 5 -28.82 -15.71 -6.14
N THR A 6 -28.37 -16.95 -5.90
CA THR A 6 -26.94 -17.34 -5.90
C THR A 6 -26.48 -17.91 -7.25
N LYS A 7 -27.39 -18.30 -8.14
CA LYS A 7 -27.04 -18.89 -9.45
C LYS A 7 -26.68 -17.87 -10.55
N ALA A 8 -26.98 -16.61 -10.38
CA ALA A 8 -26.83 -15.59 -11.42
C ALA A 8 -25.44 -14.94 -11.53
N ARG A 9 -24.40 -15.41 -10.81
CA ARG A 9 -23.11 -14.68 -10.71
C ARG A 9 -21.87 -15.41 -11.23
N TYR A 10 -22.02 -16.61 -11.74
CA TYR A 10 -21.01 -17.21 -12.60
C TYR A 10 -21.68 -17.53 -13.93
N PRO A 11 -21.39 -16.82 -15.01
CA PRO A 11 -21.83 -17.26 -16.33
C PRO A 11 -21.27 -18.65 -16.57
N SER A 12 -22.18 -19.62 -16.78
CA SER A 12 -21.87 -20.95 -17.24
C SER A 12 -20.93 -20.88 -18.44
N SER A 13 -19.90 -21.69 -18.42
CA SER A 13 -18.93 -21.93 -19.46
C SER A 13 -19.44 -21.60 -20.87
N VAL A 14 -19.05 -20.45 -21.37
CA VAL A 14 -19.08 -20.15 -22.80
C VAL A 14 -18.09 -21.12 -23.46
N GLY A 15 -18.61 -21.86 -24.44
CA GLY A 15 -17.89 -22.90 -25.15
C GLY A 15 -16.50 -22.48 -25.58
N THR A 16 -15.60 -23.41 -25.50
CA THR A 16 -14.20 -23.37 -25.92
C THR A 16 -14.06 -23.08 -27.43
N SER A 17 -14.28 -21.84 -27.82
CA SER A 17 -13.65 -21.27 -29.01
C SER A 17 -12.65 -20.23 -28.50
N SER A 18 -11.43 -20.68 -28.26
CA SER A 18 -10.28 -19.80 -28.07
C SER A 18 -10.24 -18.80 -29.22
N PRO A 19 -10.55 -17.50 -29.01
CA PRO A 19 -10.26 -16.51 -30.03
C PRO A 19 -8.74 -16.51 -30.16
N LYS A 20 -8.21 -16.83 -31.36
CA LYS A 20 -6.81 -16.64 -31.69
C LYS A 20 -6.41 -15.25 -31.16
N ALA A 21 -5.52 -15.24 -30.18
CA ALA A 21 -5.01 -14.03 -29.56
C ALA A 21 -4.53 -13.10 -30.67
N ASN A 22 -5.31 -12.07 -30.95
CA ASN A 22 -4.93 -11.04 -31.90
C ASN A 22 -3.78 -10.27 -31.25
N ASN A 23 -2.57 -10.58 -31.63
CA ASN A 23 -1.27 -10.18 -31.03
C ASN A 23 -0.98 -8.67 -31.16
N LYS A 24 -2.02 -7.84 -31.43
CA LYS A 24 -1.91 -6.37 -31.65
C LYS A 24 -2.28 -5.52 -30.43
N ASN A 25 -2.85 -6.08 -29.37
CA ASN A 25 -3.27 -5.31 -28.20
C ASN A 25 -2.20 -5.40 -27.10
N SER A 26 -1.40 -4.35 -26.95
CA SER A 26 -0.45 -4.15 -25.85
C SER A 26 -0.83 -2.87 -25.11
N ILE A 27 -0.55 -2.80 -23.82
CA ILE A 27 -0.69 -1.57 -23.04
C ILE A 27 0.23 -0.44 -23.56
N TRP A 28 1.26 -0.79 -24.34
CA TRP A 28 2.26 0.12 -24.90
C TRP A 28 1.96 0.58 -26.32
N THR A 29 0.78 0.25 -26.86
CA THR A 29 0.42 0.56 -28.25
C THR A 29 -0.98 1.17 -28.38
N GLY A 30 -1.19 1.91 -29.47
CA GLY A 30 -2.49 2.45 -29.86
C GLY A 30 -3.13 3.32 -28.76
N ARG A 31 -4.43 3.09 -28.54
CA ARG A 31 -5.24 3.88 -27.58
C ARG A 31 -4.82 3.73 -26.12
N TYR A 32 -4.12 2.63 -25.79
CA TYR A 32 -3.73 2.34 -24.39
C TYR A 32 -2.47 3.10 -23.97
N LEU A 33 -1.55 3.40 -24.88
CA LEU A 33 -0.30 4.06 -24.55
C LEU A 33 -0.46 5.36 -23.73
N PRO A 34 -1.27 6.34 -24.13
CA PRO A 34 -1.41 7.57 -23.35
C PRO A 34 -2.07 7.34 -21.99
N ILE A 35 -2.99 6.38 -21.88
CA ILE A 35 -3.61 5.99 -20.60
C ILE A 35 -2.56 5.33 -19.70
N THR A 36 -1.76 4.42 -20.27
CA THR A 36 -0.67 3.75 -19.55
C THR A 36 0.33 4.77 -19.02
N LEU A 37 0.81 5.67 -19.87
CA LEU A 37 1.76 6.70 -19.49
C LEU A 37 1.20 7.65 -18.43
N ALA A 38 -0.05 8.10 -18.58
CA ALA A 38 -0.71 8.94 -17.57
C ALA A 38 -0.76 8.24 -16.21
N ASN A 39 -1.22 6.97 -16.17
CA ASN A 39 -1.30 6.19 -14.94
C ASN A 39 0.07 5.96 -14.30
N LEU A 40 1.06 5.52 -15.08
CA LEU A 40 2.41 5.26 -14.56
C LEU A 40 3.08 6.53 -14.04
N THR A 41 2.87 7.67 -14.73
CA THR A 41 3.43 8.96 -14.31
C THR A 41 2.80 9.43 -13.00
N VAL A 42 1.48 9.30 -12.85
CA VAL A 42 0.77 9.66 -11.61
C VAL A 42 1.22 8.77 -10.44
N VAL A 43 1.35 7.46 -10.68
CA VAL A 43 1.88 6.52 -9.66
C VAL A 43 3.33 6.86 -9.33
N ALA A 44 4.14 7.26 -10.33
CA ALA A 44 5.53 7.65 -10.13
C ALA A 44 5.64 8.91 -9.25
N VAL A 45 4.81 9.91 -9.48
CA VAL A 45 4.78 11.12 -8.64
C VAL A 45 4.43 10.78 -7.20
N ALA A 46 3.38 9.97 -6.98
CA ALA A 46 2.96 9.59 -5.64
C ALA A 46 4.02 8.72 -4.91
N ALA A 47 4.67 7.81 -5.62
CA ALA A 47 5.74 6.99 -5.07
C ALA A 47 7.01 7.81 -4.76
N PHE A 48 7.40 8.70 -5.66
CA PHE A 48 8.54 9.60 -5.46
C PHE A 48 8.29 10.52 -4.27
N ASP A 49 7.12 11.12 -4.16
CA ASP A 49 6.75 12.01 -3.06
C ASP A 49 6.91 11.34 -1.69
N GLY A 50 6.42 10.10 -1.54
CA GLY A 50 6.56 9.35 -0.30
C GLY A 50 8.01 9.03 0.08
N LEU A 51 8.86 8.71 -0.91
CA LEU A 51 10.25 8.30 -0.69
C LEU A 51 11.18 9.51 -0.51
N ALA A 52 11.00 10.56 -1.34
CA ALA A 52 11.88 11.72 -1.36
C ALA A 52 11.75 12.56 -0.08
N ILE A 53 10.56 12.64 0.48
CA ILE A 53 10.30 13.42 1.70
C ILE A 53 11.06 12.86 2.91
N VAL A 54 11.19 11.54 3.01
CA VAL A 54 11.96 10.91 4.10
C VAL A 54 13.42 11.36 4.06
N ALA A 55 14.03 11.39 2.89
CA ALA A 55 15.41 11.88 2.70
C ALA A 55 15.55 13.39 2.98
N ALA A 56 14.48 14.16 2.76
CA ALA A 56 14.50 15.61 2.92
C ALA A 56 14.21 16.10 4.36
N LEU A 57 13.65 15.25 5.24
CA LEU A 57 13.24 15.65 6.60
C LEU A 57 14.31 16.40 7.39
N PRO A 58 15.59 15.97 7.43
CA PRO A 58 16.63 16.68 8.14
C PRO A 58 16.85 18.12 7.60
N ASN A 59 16.87 18.28 6.27
CA ASN A 59 17.03 19.58 5.62
C ASN A 59 15.82 20.50 5.86
N ILE A 60 14.61 19.96 5.83
CA ILE A 60 13.37 20.68 6.16
C ILE A 60 13.41 21.17 7.61
N ALA A 61 13.79 20.29 8.54
CA ALA A 61 13.89 20.60 9.96
C ALA A 61 14.93 21.69 10.24
N LYS A 62 16.06 21.65 9.52
CA LYS A 62 17.11 22.68 9.61
C LYS A 62 16.65 24.04 9.08
N ASP A 63 15.91 24.07 7.96
CA ASP A 63 15.51 25.31 7.29
C ASP A 63 14.30 25.97 7.97
N LEU A 64 13.28 25.18 8.34
CA LEU A 64 12.02 25.70 8.90
C LEU A 64 11.96 25.69 10.44
N GLY A 65 12.96 25.12 11.11
CA GLY A 65 12.95 24.95 12.57
C GLY A 65 11.92 23.93 13.05
N ASN A 66 11.60 23.96 14.36
CA ASN A 66 10.60 23.08 15.00
C ASN A 66 10.80 21.58 14.70
N VAL A 67 12.02 21.09 14.96
CA VAL A 67 12.44 19.68 14.69
C VAL A 67 11.44 18.66 15.25
N SER A 68 10.81 18.94 16.39
CA SER A 68 9.79 18.07 17.00
C SER A 68 8.55 17.84 16.12
N LEU A 69 8.26 18.76 15.20
CA LEU A 69 7.15 18.65 14.25
C LEU A 69 7.53 17.94 12.96
N SER A 70 8.81 17.74 12.66
CA SER A 70 9.26 17.17 11.38
C SER A 70 8.63 15.83 11.03
N PRO A 71 8.38 14.86 11.96
CA PRO A 71 7.70 13.62 11.62
C PRO A 71 6.28 13.82 11.08
N TRP A 72 5.61 14.91 11.46
CA TRP A 72 4.27 15.22 10.99
C TRP A 72 4.20 15.58 9.51
N VAL A 73 5.31 16.00 8.89
CA VAL A 73 5.38 16.25 7.45
C VAL A 73 5.04 15.01 6.64
N LEU A 74 5.49 13.84 7.09
CA LEU A 74 5.16 12.56 6.46
C LEU A 74 3.83 11.99 7.00
N THR A 75 3.65 12.00 8.32
CA THR A 75 2.48 11.36 8.97
C THR A 75 1.17 12.01 8.54
N ALA A 76 1.11 13.33 8.45
CA ALA A 76 -0.08 14.05 8.02
C ALA A 76 -0.48 13.70 6.57
N TYR A 77 0.50 13.62 5.66
CA TYR A 77 0.26 13.16 4.30
C TYR A 77 -0.27 11.73 4.25
N LEU A 78 0.37 10.79 4.94
CA LEU A 78 -0.04 9.38 4.93
C LEU A 78 -1.42 9.18 5.53
N ALA A 79 -1.73 9.86 6.63
CA ALA A 79 -3.03 9.78 7.29
C ALA A 79 -4.16 10.28 6.37
N THR A 80 -3.99 11.46 5.78
CA THR A 80 -5.00 12.02 4.87
C THR A 80 -5.09 11.26 3.56
N SER A 81 -3.98 10.69 3.06
CA SER A 81 -3.96 9.83 1.87
C SER A 81 -4.74 8.53 2.09
N ALA A 82 -4.60 7.89 3.24
CA ALA A 82 -5.36 6.69 3.58
C ALA A 82 -6.86 6.97 3.61
N LEU A 83 -7.27 8.06 4.27
CA LEU A 83 -8.68 8.46 4.35
C LEU A 83 -9.24 8.86 2.99
N ALA A 84 -8.47 9.57 2.17
CA ALA A 84 -8.88 9.96 0.83
C ALA A 84 -9.05 8.76 -0.10
N ALA A 85 -8.22 7.73 0.04
CA ALA A 85 -8.30 6.53 -0.79
C ALA A 85 -9.66 5.83 -0.70
N ILE A 86 -10.29 5.78 0.48
CA ILE A 86 -11.61 5.14 0.61
C ILE A 86 -12.74 6.01 0.06
N VAL A 87 -12.59 7.34 0.12
CA VAL A 87 -13.56 8.30 -0.42
C VAL A 87 -13.53 8.34 -1.95
N ALA A 88 -12.41 7.95 -2.56
CA ALA A 88 -12.25 7.95 -4.01
C ALA A 88 -13.31 7.10 -4.72
N GLY A 89 -13.74 5.97 -4.12
CA GLY A 89 -14.71 5.07 -4.73
C GLY A 89 -16.04 5.72 -5.08
N PRO A 90 -16.78 6.25 -4.10
CA PRO A 90 -18.01 7.00 -4.36
C PRO A 90 -17.86 8.13 -5.38
N ILE A 91 -16.72 8.83 -5.37
CA ILE A 91 -16.43 9.90 -6.33
C ILE A 91 -16.31 9.32 -7.74
N ILE A 92 -15.48 8.27 -7.92
CA ILE A 92 -15.24 7.64 -9.23
C ILE A 92 -16.54 7.06 -9.79
N ASP A 93 -17.35 6.38 -8.96
CA ASP A 93 -18.59 5.76 -9.40
C ASP A 93 -19.70 6.79 -9.73
N THR A 94 -19.57 8.03 -9.23
CA THR A 94 -20.56 9.10 -9.48
C THR A 94 -20.18 10.00 -10.65
N ILE A 95 -18.94 10.55 -10.65
CA ILE A 95 -18.50 11.52 -11.67
C ILE A 95 -17.59 10.92 -12.75
N GLY A 96 -17.25 9.63 -12.61
CA GLY A 96 -16.41 8.88 -13.55
C GLY A 96 -14.91 9.06 -13.30
N VAL A 97 -14.14 8.11 -13.84
CA VAL A 97 -12.67 8.06 -13.62
C VAL A 97 -11.96 9.25 -14.27
N ARG A 98 -12.41 9.72 -15.44
CA ARG A 98 -11.79 10.85 -16.15
C ARG A 98 -11.88 12.14 -15.33
N ARG A 99 -13.09 12.53 -14.91
CA ARG A 99 -13.29 13.76 -14.12
C ARG A 99 -12.56 13.67 -12.78
N THR A 100 -12.62 12.52 -12.12
CA THR A 100 -11.90 12.31 -10.86
C THR A 100 -10.39 12.48 -11.07
N PHE A 101 -9.81 11.90 -12.13
CA PHE A 101 -8.40 12.07 -12.48
C PHE A 101 -8.02 13.54 -12.68
N GLN A 102 -8.85 14.29 -13.42
CA GLN A 102 -8.62 15.71 -13.67
C GLN A 102 -8.63 16.54 -12.38
N ILE A 103 -9.67 16.36 -11.56
CA ILE A 103 -9.82 17.10 -10.29
C ILE A 103 -8.68 16.77 -9.33
N THR A 104 -8.38 15.49 -9.15
CA THR A 104 -7.34 15.05 -8.20
C THR A 104 -5.94 15.44 -8.64
N GLY A 105 -5.65 15.38 -9.94
CA GLY A 105 -4.36 15.80 -10.48
C GLY A 105 -4.16 17.32 -10.38
N LEU A 106 -5.19 18.15 -10.66
CA LEU A 106 -5.13 19.59 -10.46
C LEU A 106 -4.98 19.94 -8.96
N TRP A 107 -5.69 19.22 -8.08
CA TRP A 107 -5.55 19.36 -6.64
C TRP A 107 -4.14 19.04 -6.18
N PHE A 108 -3.57 17.94 -6.65
CA PHE A 108 -2.20 17.54 -6.31
C PHE A 108 -1.16 18.57 -6.80
N LEU A 109 -1.33 19.10 -8.02
CA LEU A 109 -0.51 20.20 -8.55
C LEU A 109 -0.55 21.42 -7.62
N PHE A 110 -1.75 21.89 -7.31
CA PHE A 110 -1.94 23.07 -6.46
C PHE A 110 -1.30 22.89 -5.08
N THR A 111 -1.53 21.74 -4.44
CA THR A 111 -1.01 21.45 -3.10
C THR A 111 0.51 21.19 -3.09
N SER A 112 1.07 20.63 -4.16
CA SER A 112 2.53 20.54 -4.33
C SER A 112 3.17 21.92 -4.47
N ALA A 113 2.53 22.85 -5.19
CA ALA A 113 3.01 24.22 -5.27
C ALA A 113 2.95 24.94 -3.90
N LEU A 114 1.87 24.72 -3.12
CA LEU A 114 1.79 25.24 -1.75
C LEU A 114 2.90 24.68 -0.85
N ALA A 115 3.21 23.40 -0.95
CA ALA A 115 4.29 22.78 -0.18
C ALA A 115 5.67 23.35 -0.56
N ALA A 116 5.91 23.60 -1.87
CA ALA A 116 7.15 24.19 -2.36
C ALA A 116 7.43 25.60 -1.80
N VAL A 117 6.38 26.39 -1.58
CA VAL A 117 6.51 27.79 -1.09
C VAL A 117 6.28 27.91 0.41
N ALA A 118 6.13 26.82 1.16
CA ALA A 118 5.83 26.85 2.58
C ALA A 118 6.93 27.60 3.38
N PRO A 119 6.58 28.67 4.13
CA PRO A 119 7.53 29.47 4.88
C PRO A 119 7.75 28.98 6.31
N SER A 120 6.97 28.01 6.78
CA SER A 120 7.09 27.46 8.14
C SER A 120 6.72 25.99 8.18
N MET A 121 7.21 25.27 9.20
CA MET A 121 6.92 23.86 9.41
C MET A 121 5.41 23.58 9.51
N THR A 122 4.66 24.41 10.22
CA THR A 122 3.21 24.26 10.38
C THR A 122 2.47 24.40 9.05
N LEU A 123 2.84 25.39 8.22
CA LEU A 123 2.24 25.57 6.90
C LEU A 123 2.63 24.44 5.95
N LEU A 124 3.87 23.92 6.04
CA LEU A 124 4.27 22.75 5.29
C LEU A 124 3.42 21.52 5.68
N ILE A 125 3.21 21.27 6.97
CA ILE A 125 2.36 20.16 7.46
C ILE A 125 0.92 20.32 6.95
N ALA A 126 0.37 21.54 6.98
CA ALA A 126 -0.95 21.81 6.42
C ALA A 126 -1.00 21.53 4.91
N ALA A 127 -0.02 22.01 4.14
CA ALA A 127 0.09 21.74 2.71
C ALA A 127 0.22 20.23 2.44
N ARG A 128 1.02 19.50 3.24
CA ARG A 128 1.17 18.04 3.17
C ARG A 128 -0.13 17.30 3.47
N SER A 129 -0.91 17.75 4.45
CA SER A 129 -2.24 17.21 4.74
C SER A 129 -3.17 17.33 3.52
N LEU A 130 -3.19 18.48 2.88
CA LEU A 130 -3.96 18.72 1.66
C LEU A 130 -3.44 17.91 0.46
N GLN A 131 -2.12 17.83 0.31
CA GLN A 131 -1.48 17.04 -0.74
C GLN A 131 -1.75 15.53 -0.56
N GLY A 132 -1.79 15.03 0.68
CA GLY A 132 -2.15 13.65 0.99
C GLY A 132 -3.55 13.30 0.49
N ILE A 133 -4.53 14.20 0.58
CA ILE A 133 -5.86 14.00 -0.01
C ILE A 133 -5.72 13.72 -1.52
N GLY A 134 -4.97 14.55 -2.24
CA GLY A 134 -4.70 14.35 -3.66
C GLY A 134 -3.99 13.03 -3.95
N GLY A 135 -2.95 12.70 -3.18
CA GLY A 135 -2.16 11.48 -3.33
C GLY A 135 -2.98 10.20 -3.15
N GLY A 136 -3.83 10.14 -2.12
CA GLY A 136 -4.71 9.00 -1.89
C GLY A 136 -5.76 8.81 -2.99
N LEU A 137 -6.38 9.89 -3.44
CA LEU A 137 -7.34 9.87 -4.55
C LEU A 137 -6.67 9.43 -5.86
N VAL A 138 -5.51 9.97 -6.17
CA VAL A 138 -4.75 9.69 -7.40
C VAL A 138 -4.41 8.20 -7.54
N ILE A 139 -3.92 7.55 -6.49
CA ILE A 139 -3.61 6.12 -6.52
C ILE A 139 -4.89 5.29 -6.73
N ALA A 140 -5.97 5.63 -6.04
CA ALA A 140 -7.24 4.93 -6.20
C ALA A 140 -7.80 5.08 -7.63
N VAL A 141 -7.69 6.27 -8.22
CA VAL A 141 -8.09 6.55 -9.61
C VAL A 141 -7.23 5.75 -10.60
N ALA A 142 -5.90 5.69 -10.37
CA ALA A 142 -5.00 4.91 -11.22
C ALA A 142 -5.36 3.43 -11.23
N LEU A 143 -5.69 2.85 -10.08
CA LEU A 143 -6.13 1.45 -9.98
C LEU A 143 -7.51 1.22 -10.64
N ALA A 144 -8.47 2.11 -10.40
CA ALA A 144 -9.80 2.02 -11.00
C ALA A 144 -9.73 2.16 -12.52
N SER A 145 -8.86 3.04 -13.03
CA SER A 145 -8.68 3.23 -14.47
C SER A 145 -8.17 1.97 -15.17
N VAL A 146 -7.36 1.14 -14.50
CA VAL A 146 -6.94 -0.15 -15.05
C VAL A 146 -8.14 -1.05 -15.30
N GLY A 147 -9.07 -1.14 -14.35
CA GLY A 147 -10.29 -1.95 -14.50
C GLY A 147 -11.26 -1.46 -15.57
N LEU A 148 -11.32 -0.13 -15.78
CA LEU A 148 -12.29 0.49 -16.69
C LEU A 148 -11.74 0.71 -18.10
N ALA A 149 -10.43 0.95 -18.25
CA ALA A 149 -9.82 1.28 -19.53
C ALA A 149 -9.26 0.05 -20.27
N TYR A 150 -8.88 -1.00 -19.55
CA TYR A 150 -8.22 -2.16 -20.15
C TYR A 150 -9.11 -3.41 -20.15
N PRO A 151 -9.07 -4.22 -21.23
CA PRO A 151 -9.69 -5.53 -21.25
C PRO A 151 -9.01 -6.46 -20.21
N GLU A 152 -9.71 -7.47 -19.75
CA GLU A 152 -9.28 -8.34 -18.64
C GLU A 152 -7.89 -8.96 -18.84
N ASN A 153 -7.59 -9.39 -20.07
CA ASN A 153 -6.30 -9.99 -20.42
C ASN A 153 -5.10 -9.02 -20.33
N LEU A 154 -5.31 -7.70 -20.34
CA LEU A 154 -4.25 -6.69 -20.21
C LEU A 154 -4.09 -6.14 -18.78
N ARG A 155 -5.09 -6.29 -17.91
CA ARG A 155 -5.06 -5.78 -16.53
C ARG A 155 -3.84 -6.28 -15.73
N PRO A 156 -3.47 -7.58 -15.75
CA PRO A 156 -2.29 -8.05 -15.04
C PRO A 156 -1.00 -7.37 -15.50
N THR A 157 -0.89 -7.10 -16.81
CA THR A 157 0.28 -6.40 -17.37
C THR A 157 0.32 -4.94 -16.92
N ALA A 158 -0.83 -4.26 -16.86
CA ALA A 158 -0.92 -2.88 -16.36
C ALA A 158 -0.57 -2.79 -14.86
N PHE A 159 -1.01 -3.76 -14.03
CA PHE A 159 -0.61 -3.82 -12.62
C PHE A 159 0.87 -4.13 -12.44
N ALA A 160 1.44 -5.00 -13.28
CA ALA A 160 2.88 -5.27 -13.28
C ALA A 160 3.69 -4.02 -13.63
N ALA A 161 3.23 -3.21 -14.60
CA ALA A 161 3.84 -1.94 -14.95
C ALA A 161 3.78 -0.93 -13.78
N ASN A 162 2.67 -0.85 -13.06
CA ASN A 162 2.57 -0.04 -11.83
C ASN A 162 3.57 -0.52 -10.75
N SER A 163 3.70 -1.83 -10.56
CA SER A 163 4.68 -2.39 -9.61
C SER A 163 6.12 -2.07 -10.00
N MET A 164 6.42 -2.01 -11.30
CA MET A 164 7.75 -1.61 -11.80
C MET A 164 8.08 -0.15 -11.43
N VAL A 165 7.11 0.76 -11.49
CA VAL A 165 7.31 2.15 -11.07
C VAL A 165 7.72 2.22 -9.61
N TRP A 166 7.01 1.50 -8.72
CA TRP A 166 7.38 1.41 -7.31
C TRP A 166 8.77 0.81 -7.10
N GLY A 167 9.10 -0.26 -7.85
CA GLY A 167 10.42 -0.90 -7.80
C GLY A 167 11.54 0.03 -8.24
N THR A 168 11.36 0.73 -9.37
CA THR A 168 12.35 1.67 -9.91
C THR A 168 12.57 2.86 -8.98
N LEU A 169 11.49 3.41 -8.42
CA LEU A 169 11.59 4.53 -7.49
C LEU A 169 12.04 4.12 -6.09
N GLY A 170 11.76 2.89 -5.66
CA GLY A 170 12.33 2.34 -4.44
C GLY A 170 13.86 2.32 -4.48
N LEU A 171 14.44 2.02 -5.66
CA LEU A 171 15.89 2.05 -5.91
C LEU A 171 16.41 3.47 -6.15
N GLY A 172 15.80 4.17 -7.12
CA GLY A 172 16.29 5.46 -7.62
C GLY A 172 15.77 6.67 -6.85
N GLY A 173 14.66 6.52 -6.11
CA GLY A 173 14.01 7.64 -5.40
C GLY A 173 14.91 8.36 -4.41
N PRO A 174 15.58 7.65 -3.48
CA PRO A 174 16.51 8.27 -2.55
C PRO A 174 17.71 8.95 -3.24
N VAL A 175 18.22 8.35 -4.33
CA VAL A 175 19.33 8.92 -5.12
C VAL A 175 18.88 10.21 -5.81
N LEU A 176 17.70 10.20 -6.44
CA LEU A 176 17.12 11.38 -7.05
C LEU A 176 16.83 12.47 -6.02
N ALA A 177 16.29 12.09 -4.86
CA ALA A 177 16.04 13.03 -3.76
C ALA A 177 17.34 13.68 -3.28
N GLY A 178 18.39 12.90 -3.07
CA GLY A 178 19.73 13.40 -2.69
C GLY A 178 20.26 14.40 -3.70
N ALA A 179 20.23 14.07 -5.00
CA ALA A 179 20.65 14.98 -6.05
C ALA A 179 19.84 16.30 -6.09
N LEU A 180 18.53 16.23 -5.90
CA LEU A 180 17.68 17.43 -5.84
C LEU A 180 17.98 18.29 -4.61
N LEU A 181 18.26 17.66 -3.46
CA LEU A 181 18.65 18.35 -2.22
C LEU A 181 19.97 19.12 -2.39
N GLU A 182 20.95 18.53 -3.07
CA GLU A 182 22.23 19.18 -3.36
C GLU A 182 22.09 20.32 -4.36
N LEU A 183 21.23 20.19 -5.37
CA LEU A 183 21.02 21.19 -6.42
C LEU A 183 20.37 22.48 -5.93
N SER A 184 19.29 22.39 -5.15
CA SER A 184 18.49 23.56 -4.78
C SER A 184 17.68 23.37 -3.48
N GLY A 185 18.05 22.39 -2.68
CA GLY A 185 17.40 22.11 -1.39
C GLY A 185 16.04 21.40 -1.52
N TRP A 186 15.40 21.22 -0.38
CA TRP A 186 14.20 20.37 -0.25
C TRP A 186 12.98 20.87 -1.03
N ARG A 187 12.86 22.18 -1.28
CA ARG A 187 11.75 22.76 -2.06
C ARG A 187 11.70 22.23 -3.48
N LEU A 188 12.85 21.90 -4.06
CA LEU A 188 12.95 21.36 -5.41
C LEU A 188 12.26 20.01 -5.56
N ILE A 189 12.14 19.23 -4.48
CA ILE A 189 11.40 17.97 -4.47
C ILE A 189 9.93 18.19 -4.86
N PHE A 190 9.31 19.25 -4.35
CA PHE A 190 7.92 19.59 -4.68
C PHE A 190 7.80 20.25 -6.05
N VAL A 191 8.75 21.11 -6.41
CA VAL A 191 8.76 21.79 -7.71
C VAL A 191 8.86 20.81 -8.88
N VAL A 192 9.70 19.79 -8.77
CA VAL A 192 9.89 18.77 -9.82
C VAL A 192 8.61 17.96 -10.08
N GLN A 193 7.76 17.80 -9.07
CA GLN A 193 6.48 17.10 -9.22
C GLN A 193 5.49 17.88 -10.10
N LEU A 194 5.60 19.21 -10.19
CA LEU A 194 4.66 20.04 -10.94
C LEU A 194 4.65 19.72 -12.44
N PRO A 195 5.79 19.80 -13.17
CA PRO A 195 5.80 19.48 -14.60
C PRO A 195 5.45 18.02 -14.87
N ILE A 196 5.85 17.09 -13.99
CA ILE A 196 5.56 15.66 -14.17
C ILE A 196 4.06 15.39 -14.00
N THR A 197 3.42 15.98 -13.01
CA THR A 197 1.96 15.86 -12.81
C THR A 197 1.18 16.56 -13.93
N ALA A 198 1.64 17.72 -14.39
CA ALA A 198 1.03 18.41 -15.52
C ALA A 198 1.11 17.57 -16.82
N LEU A 199 2.24 16.91 -17.06
CA LEU A 199 2.40 15.99 -18.18
C LEU A 199 1.45 14.79 -18.07
N ALA A 200 1.32 14.18 -16.88
CA ALA A 200 0.38 13.09 -16.65
C ALA A 200 -1.07 13.53 -16.92
N LEU A 201 -1.44 14.73 -16.44
CA LEU A 201 -2.76 15.31 -16.71
C LEU A 201 -2.97 15.52 -18.22
N ALA A 202 -2.02 16.09 -18.93
CA ALA A 202 -2.12 16.32 -20.38
C ALA A 202 -2.33 15.00 -21.15
N MET A 203 -1.60 13.95 -20.80
CA MET A 203 -1.72 12.62 -21.43
C MET A 203 -3.08 11.97 -21.14
N GLY A 204 -3.58 12.07 -19.89
CA GLY A 204 -4.81 11.42 -19.44
C GLY A 204 -6.09 12.23 -19.69
N TRP A 205 -6.00 13.55 -19.93
CA TRP A 205 -7.10 14.51 -19.87
C TRP A 205 -8.36 14.11 -20.63
N ARG A 206 -8.21 13.63 -21.86
CA ARG A 206 -9.30 13.20 -22.77
C ARG A 206 -9.23 11.72 -23.13
N ARG A 207 -8.27 10.97 -22.60
CA ARG A 207 -8.01 9.58 -23.00
C ARG A 207 -8.56 8.56 -22.03
N LEU A 208 -8.71 8.93 -20.75
CA LEU A 208 -9.39 8.08 -19.77
C LEU A 208 -10.89 7.95 -20.15
N PRO A 209 -11.52 6.78 -19.85
CA PRO A 209 -12.92 6.58 -20.14
C PRO A 209 -13.79 7.57 -19.37
N ASP A 210 -14.87 8.01 -20.00
CA ASP A 210 -15.90 8.82 -19.33
C ASP A 210 -16.68 8.00 -18.29
N ALA A 211 -17.53 8.68 -17.54
CA ALA A 211 -18.46 8.01 -16.65
C ALA A 211 -19.27 6.99 -17.45
N VAL A 212 -19.50 5.81 -16.87
CA VAL A 212 -20.49 4.88 -17.39
C VAL A 212 -21.82 5.61 -17.41
N ASP A 213 -22.49 5.62 -18.56
CA ASP A 213 -23.73 6.36 -18.79
C ASP A 213 -24.86 5.78 -17.90
N ASN A 214 -24.81 6.11 -16.63
CA ASN A 214 -25.83 5.73 -15.66
C ASN A 214 -26.94 6.77 -15.78
N LYS A 215 -28.01 6.43 -16.52
CA LYS A 215 -29.23 7.22 -16.68
C LYS A 215 -29.91 7.63 -15.36
N ASN A 216 -29.48 7.11 -14.24
CA ASN A 216 -29.86 7.56 -12.91
C ASN A 216 -28.72 8.43 -12.37
N GLU A 217 -28.90 9.73 -12.32
CA GLU A 217 -28.03 10.69 -11.62
C GLU A 217 -27.88 10.26 -10.15
N LYS A 218 -26.91 9.43 -9.86
CA LYS A 218 -26.56 9.12 -8.47
C LYS A 218 -25.97 10.40 -7.85
N LYS A 219 -26.75 11.04 -6.99
CA LYS A 219 -26.25 12.16 -6.18
C LYS A 219 -25.05 11.71 -5.37
N LEU A 220 -23.99 12.51 -5.38
CA LEU A 220 -22.80 12.27 -4.57
C LEU A 220 -23.18 12.45 -3.08
N ASN A 221 -23.47 11.34 -2.42
CA ASN A 221 -23.76 11.32 -0.99
C ASN A 221 -22.50 10.89 -0.22
N PHE A 222 -21.83 11.83 0.41
CA PHE A 222 -20.73 11.52 1.30
C PHE A 222 -21.25 10.95 2.62
N ASP A 223 -20.66 9.83 3.01
CA ASP A 223 -20.85 9.25 4.34
C ASP A 223 -19.90 9.89 5.35
N LEU A 224 -20.12 11.19 5.66
CA LEU A 224 -19.27 11.93 6.60
C LEU A 224 -19.17 11.25 7.95
N THR A 225 -20.28 10.69 8.46
CA THR A 225 -20.29 9.95 9.73
C THR A 225 -19.40 8.72 9.67
N GLY A 226 -19.52 7.92 8.60
CA GLY A 226 -18.68 6.73 8.43
C GLY A 226 -17.20 7.08 8.26
N ILE A 227 -16.88 8.14 7.51
CA ILE A 227 -15.50 8.64 7.36
C ILE A 227 -14.94 9.06 8.73
N THR A 228 -15.70 9.84 9.51
CA THR A 228 -15.26 10.31 10.85
C THR A 228 -15.02 9.12 11.79
N LEU A 229 -15.95 8.15 11.84
CA LEU A 229 -15.82 6.96 12.69
C LEU A 229 -14.59 6.13 12.32
N LEU A 230 -14.34 5.90 11.03
CA LEU A 230 -13.15 5.21 10.55
C LEU A 230 -11.86 5.99 10.84
N SER A 231 -11.89 7.32 10.69
CA SER A 231 -10.75 8.17 10.98
C SER A 231 -10.32 8.09 12.44
N ILE A 232 -11.29 8.21 13.36
CA ILE A 232 -11.02 8.09 14.81
C ILE A 232 -10.51 6.70 15.14
N CYS A 233 -11.13 5.66 14.57
CA CYS A 233 -10.71 4.28 14.76
C CYS A 233 -9.24 4.07 14.36
N ILE A 234 -8.85 4.54 13.17
CA ILE A 234 -7.48 4.38 12.63
C ILE A 234 -6.48 5.17 13.47
N ILE A 235 -6.77 6.44 13.75
CA ILE A 235 -5.88 7.31 14.52
C ILE A 235 -5.69 6.75 15.93
N ALA A 236 -6.78 6.40 16.62
CA ALA A 236 -6.72 5.84 17.97
C ALA A 236 -5.90 4.55 18.02
N SER A 237 -6.11 3.63 17.06
CA SER A 237 -5.39 2.36 17.03
C SER A 237 -3.90 2.52 16.73
N LEU A 238 -3.51 3.43 15.83
CA LEU A 238 -2.11 3.71 15.52
C LEU A 238 -1.38 4.34 16.71
N ILE A 239 -2.02 5.29 17.40
CA ILE A 239 -1.49 5.86 18.63
C ILE A 239 -1.40 4.78 19.72
N ALA A 240 -2.42 3.91 19.85
CA ALA A 240 -2.41 2.80 20.81
C ALA A 240 -1.19 1.89 20.60
N VAL A 241 -0.90 1.50 19.37
CA VAL A 241 0.28 0.67 19.05
C VAL A 241 1.59 1.42 19.34
N SER A 242 1.68 2.71 19.04
CA SER A 242 2.90 3.51 19.29
C SER A 242 3.16 3.73 20.79
N GLU A 243 2.11 3.83 21.62
CA GLU A 243 2.21 4.02 23.07
C GLU A 243 2.39 2.72 23.85
N LEU A 244 2.30 1.56 23.22
CA LEU A 244 2.36 0.25 23.87
C LEU A 244 3.66 0.07 24.69
N THR A 245 4.77 0.58 24.16
CA THR A 245 6.08 0.50 24.81
C THR A 245 6.33 1.61 25.82
N LYS A 246 5.60 2.72 25.78
CA LYS A 246 5.76 3.85 26.69
C LYS A 246 4.84 3.76 27.89
N SER A 247 3.54 3.69 27.64
CA SER A 247 2.48 3.84 28.63
C SER A 247 1.34 2.84 28.38
N PRO A 248 1.30 1.70 29.10
CA PRO A 248 0.34 0.64 28.83
C PRO A 248 -1.12 1.05 29.11
N ILE A 249 -1.38 1.90 30.10
CA ILE A 249 -2.75 2.34 30.45
C ILE A 249 -3.37 3.21 29.34
N PRO A 250 -2.73 4.31 28.88
CA PRO A 250 -3.20 5.07 27.71
C PRO A 250 -3.39 4.21 26.47
N SER A 251 -2.46 3.29 26.20
CA SER A 251 -2.57 2.36 25.09
C SER A 251 -3.84 1.49 25.20
N ALA A 252 -4.13 0.93 26.37
CA ALA A 252 -5.34 0.13 26.59
C ALA A 252 -6.62 0.94 26.37
N ILE A 253 -6.68 2.19 26.87
CA ILE A 253 -7.82 3.10 26.66
C ILE A 253 -8.02 3.36 25.15
N LEU A 254 -6.94 3.59 24.40
CA LEU A 254 -7.00 3.82 22.96
C LEU A 254 -7.45 2.57 22.19
N PHE A 255 -7.06 1.36 22.61
CA PHE A 255 -7.59 0.12 22.04
C PHE A 255 -9.08 -0.06 22.35
N MET A 256 -9.55 0.28 23.55
CA MET A 256 -10.98 0.27 23.85
C MET A 256 -11.75 1.29 23.01
N THR A 257 -11.20 2.50 22.84
CA THR A 257 -11.74 3.52 21.92
C THR A 257 -11.82 2.98 20.50
N THR A 258 -10.77 2.33 20.01
CA THR A 258 -10.76 1.69 18.69
C THR A 258 -11.89 0.66 18.57
N GLY A 259 -12.04 -0.24 19.54
CA GLY A 259 -13.11 -1.23 19.56
C GLY A 259 -14.51 -0.61 19.54
N LEU A 260 -14.71 0.46 20.33
CA LEU A 260 -15.97 1.21 20.33
C LEU A 260 -16.26 1.80 18.94
N PHE A 261 -15.27 2.45 18.29
CA PHE A 261 -15.48 3.09 16.99
C PHE A 261 -15.63 2.07 15.87
N ILE A 262 -14.99 0.90 15.92
CA ILE A 262 -15.27 -0.24 15.02
C ILE A 262 -16.74 -0.68 15.18
N TYR A 263 -17.23 -0.83 16.42
CA TYR A 263 -18.61 -1.21 16.69
C TYR A 263 -19.60 -0.17 16.19
N LEU A 264 -19.35 1.12 16.45
CA LEU A 264 -20.19 2.22 15.97
C LEU A 264 -20.21 2.29 14.44
N TYR A 265 -19.05 2.13 13.81
CA TYR A 265 -18.98 2.05 12.34
C TYR A 265 -19.76 0.85 11.80
N TRP A 266 -19.63 -0.32 12.44
CA TRP A 266 -20.35 -1.51 12.02
C TRP A 266 -21.88 -1.32 12.13
N ARG A 267 -22.36 -0.69 13.18
CA ARG A 267 -23.80 -0.33 13.29
C ARG A 267 -24.21 0.65 12.20
N HIS A 268 -23.48 1.75 12.05
CA HIS A 268 -23.73 2.79 11.06
C HIS A 268 -23.77 2.22 9.62
N SER A 269 -22.77 1.45 9.23
CA SER A 269 -22.69 0.85 7.89
C SER A 269 -23.79 -0.15 7.57
N GLY A 270 -24.52 -0.66 8.58
CA GLY A 270 -25.67 -1.54 8.39
C GLY A 270 -26.97 -0.82 8.21
N GLN A 271 -27.05 0.41 8.67
CA GLN A 271 -28.28 1.24 8.60
C GLN A 271 -28.26 2.17 7.37
N LYS A 272 -27.08 2.46 6.84
CA LYS A 272 -26.88 3.35 5.70
C LYS A 272 -26.95 2.56 4.38
N ASN A 273 -27.78 3.03 3.43
CA ASN A 273 -27.87 2.42 2.12
C ASN A 273 -26.56 2.47 1.34
N ASP A 274 -25.73 3.49 1.62
CA ASP A 274 -24.51 3.79 0.86
C ASP A 274 -23.35 4.19 1.78
N PRO A 275 -22.83 3.26 2.63
CA PRO A 275 -21.71 3.54 3.50
C PRO A 275 -20.40 3.66 2.71
N VAL A 276 -19.42 4.42 3.24
CA VAL A 276 -18.12 4.65 2.60
C VAL A 276 -17.37 3.34 2.35
N LEU A 277 -17.42 2.39 3.27
CA LEU A 277 -16.93 1.02 3.09
C LEU A 277 -18.10 0.05 3.20
N LEU A 278 -18.45 -0.57 2.08
CA LEU A 278 -19.55 -1.53 2.03
C LEU A 278 -19.20 -2.79 2.81
N ARG A 279 -20.11 -3.26 3.68
CA ARG A 279 -19.94 -4.49 4.48
C ARG A 279 -19.56 -5.71 3.64
N ARG A 280 -20.04 -5.79 2.39
CA ARG A 280 -19.75 -6.93 1.50
C ARG A 280 -18.24 -7.11 1.24
N HIS A 281 -17.42 -6.04 1.26
CA HIS A 281 -15.98 -6.15 1.10
C HIS A 281 -15.32 -6.94 2.25
N ILE A 282 -15.95 -6.92 3.43
CA ILE A 282 -15.46 -7.62 4.64
C ILE A 282 -16.16 -8.96 4.84
N THR A 283 -17.45 -9.10 4.43
CA THR A 283 -18.28 -10.27 4.76
C THR A 283 -18.53 -11.22 3.60
N LYS A 284 -18.60 -10.71 2.36
CA LYS A 284 -19.02 -11.50 1.20
C LYS A 284 -17.85 -12.13 0.45
N PHE A 285 -17.99 -13.42 0.13
CA PHE A 285 -17.09 -14.14 -0.78
C PHE A 285 -17.32 -13.66 -2.23
N PRO A 286 -16.28 -13.51 -3.09
CA PRO A 286 -14.84 -13.73 -2.82
C PRO A 286 -14.11 -12.50 -2.25
N LEU A 287 -14.75 -11.32 -2.22
CA LEU A 287 -14.12 -10.02 -1.90
C LEU A 287 -13.36 -10.06 -0.56
N ASN A 288 -14.01 -10.58 0.49
CA ASN A 288 -13.40 -10.66 1.82
C ASN A 288 -12.10 -11.49 1.84
N ARG A 289 -12.03 -12.56 1.06
CA ARG A 289 -10.84 -13.42 1.00
C ARG A 289 -9.71 -12.76 0.21
N ILE A 290 -10.04 -12.06 -0.88
CA ILE A 290 -9.08 -11.33 -1.70
C ILE A 290 -8.45 -10.19 -0.88
N HIS A 291 -9.29 -9.39 -0.22
CA HIS A 291 -8.81 -8.30 0.63
C HIS A 291 -7.93 -8.81 1.78
N ALA A 292 -8.39 -9.87 2.47
CA ALA A 292 -7.65 -10.43 3.60
C ALA A 292 -6.31 -11.07 3.17
N ALA A 293 -6.27 -11.82 2.07
CA ALA A 293 -5.03 -12.40 1.56
C ALA A 293 -4.01 -11.31 1.20
N SER A 294 -4.45 -10.26 0.49
CA SER A 294 -3.59 -9.13 0.11
C SER A 294 -3.12 -8.34 1.34
N ALA A 295 -4.00 -8.09 2.31
CA ALA A 295 -3.66 -7.35 3.52
C ALA A 295 -2.65 -8.13 4.38
N LEU A 296 -2.87 -9.42 4.61
CA LEU A 296 -1.96 -10.26 5.39
C LEU A 296 -0.59 -10.41 4.73
N ALA A 297 -0.52 -10.53 3.39
CA ALA A 297 0.75 -10.56 2.68
C ALA A 297 1.56 -9.26 2.89
N LEU A 298 0.91 -8.10 2.87
CA LEU A 298 1.54 -6.81 3.12
C LEU A 298 1.98 -6.65 4.58
N ILE A 299 1.12 -7.02 5.55
CA ILE A 299 1.50 -7.03 6.97
C ILE A 299 2.74 -7.91 7.17
N THR A 300 2.73 -9.12 6.61
CA THR A 300 3.83 -10.09 6.73
C THR A 300 5.16 -9.51 6.26
N GLY A 301 5.20 -8.93 5.06
CA GLY A 301 6.46 -8.43 4.50
C GLY A 301 6.93 -7.13 5.16
N LEU A 302 6.02 -6.17 5.35
CA LEU A 302 6.39 -4.83 5.81
C LEU A 302 6.66 -4.76 7.33
N ALA A 303 6.19 -5.74 8.11
CA ALA A 303 6.48 -5.80 9.56
C ALA A 303 7.98 -5.94 9.86
N THR A 304 8.76 -6.49 8.95
CA THR A 304 10.19 -6.73 9.15
C THR A 304 11.08 -5.92 8.20
N ASP A 305 10.64 -5.69 6.97
CA ASP A 305 11.42 -5.01 5.93
C ASP A 305 11.85 -3.59 6.35
N ASN A 306 10.94 -2.83 6.97
CA ASN A 306 11.23 -1.46 7.43
C ASN A 306 12.28 -1.38 8.55
N TYR A 307 12.53 -2.47 9.27
CA TYR A 307 13.52 -2.55 10.36
C TYR A 307 14.80 -3.27 9.95
N LEU A 308 14.85 -3.77 8.71
CA LEU A 308 16.04 -4.41 8.17
C LEU A 308 17.24 -3.45 8.09
N PRO A 309 17.10 -2.17 7.68
CA PRO A 309 18.21 -1.22 7.73
C PRO A 309 18.77 -1.01 9.13
N LEU A 310 17.93 -0.90 10.14
CA LEU A 310 18.38 -0.79 11.55
C LEU A 310 19.25 -2.00 11.94
N TYR A 311 18.77 -3.23 11.66
CA TYR A 311 19.52 -4.45 11.93
C TYR A 311 20.86 -4.48 11.17
N MET A 312 20.89 -4.03 9.90
CA MET A 312 22.11 -3.98 9.10
C MET A 312 23.14 -3.02 9.68
N GLN A 313 22.71 -1.84 10.14
CA GLN A 313 23.61 -0.84 10.73
C GLN A 313 24.12 -1.31 12.09
N THR A 314 23.21 -1.65 12.99
CA THR A 314 23.57 -1.91 14.40
C THR A 314 24.14 -3.32 14.61
N THR A 315 23.45 -4.36 14.16
CA THR A 315 23.83 -5.77 14.46
C THR A 315 24.84 -6.32 13.46
N ARG A 316 24.78 -5.89 12.18
CA ARG A 316 25.69 -6.39 11.14
C ARG A 316 26.84 -5.42 10.83
N GLY A 317 26.92 -4.27 11.50
CA GLY A 317 27.99 -3.29 11.37
C GLY A 317 28.16 -2.75 9.93
N ARG A 318 27.08 -2.64 9.17
CA ARG A 318 27.12 -2.17 7.78
C ARG A 318 26.92 -0.67 7.69
N SER A 319 27.49 -0.05 6.65
CA SER A 319 27.30 1.37 6.40
C SER A 319 25.82 1.71 6.17
N GLU A 320 25.43 2.94 6.43
CA GLU A 320 24.07 3.45 6.25
C GLU A 320 23.59 3.25 4.80
N ALA A 321 24.43 3.51 3.81
CA ALA A 321 24.12 3.29 2.39
C ALA A 321 23.83 1.81 2.09
N PHE A 322 24.64 0.88 2.62
CA PHE A 322 24.40 -0.55 2.46
C PHE A 322 23.12 -1.00 3.18
N ALA A 323 22.88 -0.49 4.36
CA ALA A 323 21.68 -0.79 5.13
C ALA A 323 20.41 -0.34 4.39
N SER A 324 20.41 0.87 3.86
CA SER A 324 19.30 1.40 3.04
C SER A 324 19.06 0.57 1.76
N PHE A 325 20.13 0.02 1.18
CA PHE A 325 20.02 -0.88 0.03
C PHE A 325 19.35 -2.21 0.38
N SER A 326 19.33 -2.64 1.63
CA SER A 326 18.78 -3.96 2.02
C SER A 326 17.30 -4.14 1.71
N VAL A 327 16.48 -3.09 1.77
CA VAL A 327 15.02 -3.14 1.48
C VAL A 327 14.71 -3.31 -0.01
N VAL A 328 15.69 -3.14 -0.87
CA VAL A 328 15.54 -3.27 -2.32
C VAL A 328 15.15 -4.69 -2.73
N PHE A 329 15.64 -5.70 -2.04
CA PHE A 329 15.40 -7.09 -2.40
C PHE A 329 13.93 -7.48 -2.34
N LEU A 330 13.19 -7.01 -1.33
CA LEU A 330 11.74 -7.19 -1.25
C LEU A 330 11.05 -6.52 -2.45
N THR A 331 11.40 -5.29 -2.75
CA THR A 331 10.78 -4.50 -3.82
C THR A 331 11.06 -5.10 -5.20
N VAL A 332 12.29 -5.56 -5.46
CA VAL A 332 12.67 -6.23 -6.70
C VAL A 332 11.91 -7.56 -6.84
N GLY A 333 11.86 -8.38 -5.77
CA GLY A 333 11.09 -9.61 -5.75
C GLY A 333 9.62 -9.39 -6.09
N TRP A 334 9.00 -8.37 -5.46
CA TRP A 334 7.62 -7.97 -5.75
C TRP A 334 7.42 -7.61 -7.22
N THR A 335 8.29 -6.78 -7.75
CA THR A 335 8.21 -6.33 -9.15
C THR A 335 8.37 -7.49 -10.14
N VAL A 336 9.39 -8.33 -9.95
CA VAL A 336 9.64 -9.52 -10.79
C VAL A 336 8.43 -10.47 -10.78
N ALA A 337 7.87 -10.75 -9.60
CA ALA A 337 6.71 -11.61 -9.47
C ALA A 337 5.44 -11.00 -10.08
N ALA A 338 5.25 -9.67 -10.00
CA ALA A 338 4.14 -8.99 -10.66
C ALA A 338 4.19 -9.19 -12.20
N PHE A 339 5.38 -9.08 -12.80
CA PHE A 339 5.58 -9.39 -14.22
C PHE A 339 5.37 -10.89 -14.52
N ALA A 340 5.91 -11.77 -13.70
CA ALA A 340 5.70 -13.21 -13.85
C ALA A 340 4.21 -13.56 -13.80
N THR A 341 3.46 -12.94 -12.89
CA THR A 341 2.00 -13.10 -12.77
C THR A 341 1.29 -12.81 -14.07
N SER A 342 1.63 -11.73 -14.76
CA SER A 342 1.00 -11.37 -16.04
C SER A 342 1.14 -12.44 -17.13
N LYS A 343 2.23 -13.21 -17.08
CA LYS A 343 2.47 -14.35 -17.98
C LYS A 343 1.79 -15.63 -17.49
N ILE A 344 1.82 -15.89 -16.18
CA ILE A 344 1.24 -17.07 -15.56
C ILE A 344 -0.28 -17.09 -15.72
N LEU A 345 -0.95 -15.94 -15.54
CA LEU A 345 -2.40 -15.78 -15.69
C LEU A 345 -2.93 -16.03 -17.12
N ARG A 346 -2.05 -16.19 -18.12
CA ARG A 346 -2.46 -16.69 -19.44
C ARG A 346 -2.76 -18.19 -19.46
N ARG A 347 -2.33 -18.94 -18.45
CA ARG A 347 -2.44 -20.41 -18.36
C ARG A 347 -3.00 -20.91 -17.03
N ARG A 348 -3.06 -20.05 -16.02
CA ARG A 348 -3.53 -20.37 -14.66
C ARG A 348 -4.53 -19.33 -14.21
N ASN A 349 -5.40 -19.73 -13.30
CA ASN A 349 -6.37 -18.82 -12.70
C ASN A 349 -5.73 -17.98 -11.59
N GLU A 350 -6.37 -16.86 -11.24
CA GLU A 350 -5.91 -15.93 -10.21
C GLU A 350 -5.77 -16.60 -8.84
N GLU A 351 -6.71 -17.49 -8.48
CA GLU A 351 -6.70 -18.19 -7.19
C GLU A 351 -5.53 -19.17 -7.08
N ASP A 352 -5.11 -19.79 -8.19
CA ASP A 352 -3.93 -20.67 -8.24
C ASP A 352 -2.67 -19.87 -7.91
N VAL A 353 -2.56 -18.63 -8.45
CA VAL A 353 -1.39 -17.76 -8.26
C VAL A 353 -1.39 -17.13 -6.86
N ILE A 354 -2.56 -16.78 -6.32
CA ILE A 354 -2.69 -16.34 -4.92
C ILE A 354 -2.24 -17.46 -3.97
N LEU A 355 -2.66 -18.70 -4.23
CA LEU A 355 -2.25 -19.85 -3.43
C LEU A 355 -0.74 -20.11 -3.55
N LEU A 356 -0.17 -20.03 -4.76
CA LEU A 356 1.28 -20.16 -4.98
C LEU A 356 2.06 -19.12 -4.16
N GLY A 357 1.69 -17.83 -4.25
CA GLY A 357 2.33 -16.77 -3.48
C GLY A 357 2.21 -16.99 -1.98
N SER A 358 1.02 -17.39 -1.50
CA SER A 358 0.80 -17.63 -0.06
C SER A 358 1.58 -18.85 0.45
N THR A 359 1.76 -19.88 -0.38
CA THR A 359 2.59 -21.07 -0.04
C THR A 359 4.07 -20.70 0.01
N LEU A 360 4.56 -19.89 -0.94
CA LEU A 360 5.95 -19.44 -0.99
C LEU A 360 6.29 -18.50 0.19
N MET A 361 5.34 -17.72 0.68
CA MET A 361 5.54 -16.76 1.76
C MET A 361 6.04 -17.41 3.05
N ILE A 362 5.48 -18.56 3.44
CA ILE A 362 5.80 -19.24 4.71
C ILE A 362 7.29 -19.60 4.81
N PRO A 363 7.85 -20.44 3.91
CA PRO A 363 9.26 -20.79 3.99
C PRO A 363 10.19 -19.57 3.83
N SER A 364 9.77 -18.55 3.07
CA SER A 364 10.56 -17.33 2.87
C SER A 364 10.70 -16.53 4.16
N VAL A 365 9.61 -16.34 4.91
CA VAL A 365 9.63 -15.66 6.21
C VAL A 365 10.41 -16.45 7.26
N LEU A 366 10.23 -17.78 7.28
CA LEU A 366 10.98 -18.65 8.19
C LEU A 366 12.50 -18.57 7.90
N LEU A 367 12.88 -18.60 6.61
CA LEU A 367 14.29 -18.47 6.20
C LEU A 367 14.86 -17.12 6.60
N ALA A 368 14.09 -16.02 6.46
CA ALA A 368 14.51 -14.70 6.90
C ALA A 368 14.69 -14.64 8.42
N GLY A 369 13.74 -15.16 9.20
CA GLY A 369 13.80 -15.20 10.66
C GLY A 369 14.97 -16.03 11.18
N VAL A 370 15.20 -17.21 10.61
CA VAL A 370 16.37 -18.05 10.92
C VAL A 370 17.68 -17.34 10.55
N SER A 371 17.73 -16.68 9.39
CA SER A 371 18.91 -15.93 8.95
C SER A 371 19.25 -14.76 9.88
N VAL A 372 18.27 -14.11 10.46
CA VAL A 372 18.45 -13.06 11.47
C VAL A 372 18.92 -13.66 12.79
N SER A 373 18.29 -14.74 13.27
CA SER A 373 18.59 -15.36 14.56
C SER A 373 19.99 -15.97 14.64
N PHE A 374 20.45 -16.57 13.54
CA PHE A 374 21.76 -17.25 13.47
C PHE A 374 22.80 -16.46 12.67
N SER A 375 22.52 -15.22 12.34
CA SER A 375 23.42 -14.33 11.61
C SER A 375 23.98 -14.95 10.31
N TYR A 376 23.15 -15.66 9.54
CA TYR A 376 23.57 -16.30 8.29
C TYR A 376 24.14 -15.30 7.28
N ALA A 377 24.74 -15.82 6.21
CA ALA A 377 25.28 -15.01 5.13
C ALA A 377 24.20 -14.07 4.56
N LEU A 378 24.56 -12.82 4.30
CA LEU A 378 23.63 -11.79 3.81
C LEU A 378 22.91 -12.19 2.53
N ALA A 379 23.57 -12.96 1.65
CA ALA A 379 22.94 -13.48 0.43
C ALA A 379 21.70 -14.33 0.72
N VAL A 380 21.71 -15.15 1.80
CA VAL A 380 20.57 -15.98 2.21
C VAL A 380 19.43 -15.07 2.70
N LEU A 381 19.76 -14.09 3.55
CA LEU A 381 18.79 -13.13 4.07
C LEU A 381 18.15 -12.31 2.95
N PHE A 382 18.93 -11.78 2.04
CA PHE A 382 18.43 -11.00 0.88
C PHE A 382 17.63 -11.87 -0.09
N GLY A 383 18.04 -13.13 -0.30
CA GLY A 383 17.27 -14.11 -1.06
C GLY A 383 15.91 -14.38 -0.42
N ALA A 384 15.83 -14.48 0.90
CA ALA A 384 14.57 -14.64 1.63
C ALA A 384 13.66 -13.42 1.46
N TYR A 385 14.19 -12.19 1.59
CA TYR A 385 13.41 -10.96 1.35
C TYR A 385 12.94 -10.82 -0.10
N PHE A 386 13.78 -11.22 -1.06
CA PHE A 386 13.34 -11.30 -2.47
C PHE A 386 12.14 -12.25 -2.64
N LEU A 387 12.16 -13.42 -2.00
CA LEU A 387 11.07 -14.38 -2.07
C LEU A 387 9.81 -13.90 -1.32
N ILE A 388 9.96 -13.17 -0.20
CA ILE A 388 8.85 -12.50 0.49
C ILE A 388 8.21 -11.47 -0.46
N GLY A 389 9.03 -10.63 -1.10
CA GLY A 389 8.58 -9.69 -2.11
C GLY A 389 7.86 -10.36 -3.29
N ALA A 390 8.43 -11.45 -3.80
CA ALA A 390 7.82 -12.24 -4.87
C ALA A 390 6.44 -12.78 -4.47
N SER A 391 6.30 -13.26 -3.25
CA SER A 391 5.03 -13.71 -2.69
C SER A 391 3.98 -12.58 -2.66
N ILE A 392 4.37 -11.39 -2.20
CA ILE A 392 3.51 -10.20 -2.24
C ILE A 392 3.10 -9.87 -3.69
N GLY A 393 4.04 -9.95 -4.64
CA GLY A 393 3.79 -9.67 -6.06
C GLY A 393 2.76 -10.63 -6.66
N PHE A 394 2.89 -11.92 -6.42
CA PHE A 394 1.92 -12.93 -6.86
C PHE A 394 0.53 -12.68 -6.26
N ILE A 395 0.42 -12.48 -4.95
CA ILE A 395 -0.85 -12.28 -4.26
C ILE A 395 -1.50 -10.96 -4.67
N SER A 396 -0.75 -9.84 -4.69
CA SER A 396 -1.30 -8.52 -4.96
C SER A 396 -1.78 -8.36 -6.39
N THR A 397 -0.99 -8.82 -7.38
CA THR A 397 -1.35 -8.67 -8.80
C THR A 397 -2.53 -9.56 -9.16
N SER A 398 -2.52 -10.84 -8.75
CA SER A 398 -3.64 -11.76 -8.98
C SER A 398 -4.88 -11.33 -8.19
N GLY A 399 -4.71 -10.87 -6.94
CA GLY A 399 -5.80 -10.38 -6.12
C GLY A 399 -6.52 -9.18 -6.74
N LEU A 400 -5.78 -8.19 -7.25
CA LEU A 400 -6.37 -7.06 -7.96
C LEU A 400 -7.09 -7.48 -9.25
N THR A 401 -6.51 -8.40 -10.01
CA THR A 401 -7.14 -8.92 -11.25
C THR A 401 -8.46 -9.63 -10.91
N LEU A 402 -8.44 -10.56 -9.93
CA LEU A 402 -9.63 -11.28 -9.49
C LEU A 402 -10.69 -10.34 -8.88
N LEU A 403 -10.27 -9.32 -8.14
CA LEU A 403 -11.15 -8.33 -7.55
C LEU A 403 -11.92 -7.58 -8.64
N GLN A 404 -11.22 -7.15 -9.68
CA GLN A 404 -11.81 -6.39 -10.78
C GLN A 404 -12.70 -7.25 -11.68
N SER A 405 -12.34 -8.51 -11.94
CA SER A 405 -13.20 -9.45 -12.68
C SER A 405 -14.46 -9.87 -11.88
N SER A 406 -14.40 -9.75 -10.55
CA SER A 406 -15.54 -10.03 -9.65
C SER A 406 -16.43 -8.80 -9.40
N SER A 407 -16.17 -7.66 -10.06
CA SER A 407 -16.88 -6.39 -9.85
C SER A 407 -17.53 -5.91 -11.12
N THR A 408 -18.70 -5.26 -11.01
CA THR A 408 -19.32 -4.60 -12.16
C THR A 408 -18.62 -3.27 -12.46
N PRO A 409 -18.71 -2.76 -13.70
CA PRO A 409 -18.13 -1.45 -14.05
C PRO A 409 -18.62 -0.31 -13.16
N GLU A 410 -19.91 -0.36 -12.73
CA GLU A 410 -20.55 0.66 -11.90
C GLU A 410 -20.03 0.69 -10.45
N GLU A 411 -19.42 -0.42 -9.99
CA GLU A 411 -18.88 -0.58 -8.63
C GLU A 411 -17.34 -0.61 -8.60
N MET A 412 -16.72 -0.47 -9.77
CA MET A 412 -15.27 -0.60 -9.92
C MET A 412 -14.50 0.42 -9.07
N GLY A 413 -15.00 1.65 -9.00
CA GLY A 413 -14.41 2.70 -8.18
C GLY A 413 -14.40 2.33 -6.70
N ARG A 414 -15.53 1.93 -6.15
CA ARG A 414 -15.66 1.53 -4.72
C ARG A 414 -14.85 0.30 -4.38
N THR A 415 -14.85 -0.68 -5.28
CA THR A 415 -14.11 -1.93 -5.06
C THR A 415 -12.60 -1.68 -5.01
N ASN A 416 -12.06 -0.91 -5.95
CA ASN A 416 -10.63 -0.56 -5.95
C ASN A 416 -10.26 0.34 -4.78
N SER A 417 -11.12 1.30 -4.43
CA SER A 417 -10.90 2.20 -3.29
C SER A 417 -10.91 1.46 -1.96
N ALA A 418 -11.86 0.55 -1.74
CA ALA A 418 -11.88 -0.31 -0.57
C ALA A 418 -10.63 -1.18 -0.50
N HIS A 419 -10.17 -1.73 -1.63
CA HIS A 419 -8.95 -2.53 -1.68
C HIS A 419 -7.71 -1.69 -1.36
N GLN A 420 -7.58 -0.51 -1.96
CA GLN A 420 -6.44 0.38 -1.71
C GLN A 420 -6.42 0.87 -0.26
N PHE A 421 -7.56 1.21 0.31
CA PHE A 421 -7.70 1.57 1.72
C PHE A 421 -7.20 0.44 2.64
N LEU A 422 -7.70 -0.77 2.44
CA LEU A 422 -7.31 -1.94 3.25
C LEU A 422 -5.82 -2.29 3.07
N ARG A 423 -5.27 -2.12 1.87
CA ARG A 423 -3.83 -2.28 1.62
C ARG A 423 -3.00 -1.24 2.37
N THR A 424 -3.40 0.02 2.31
CA THR A 424 -2.69 1.10 3.02
C THR A 424 -2.71 0.87 4.52
N LEU A 425 -3.86 0.46 5.08
CA LEU A 425 -3.95 0.06 6.48
C LEU A 425 -3.03 -1.12 6.80
N ALA A 426 -3.02 -2.14 5.95
CA ALA A 426 -2.18 -3.32 6.14
C ALA A 426 -0.67 -2.97 6.18
N ILE A 427 -0.21 -2.11 5.28
CA ILE A 427 1.16 -1.58 5.30
C ILE A 427 1.43 -0.86 6.62
N THR A 428 0.55 0.08 6.99
CA THR A 428 0.70 0.90 8.20
C THR A 428 0.74 0.04 9.47
N TYR A 429 -0.19 -0.91 9.59
CA TYR A 429 -0.21 -1.81 10.76
C TYR A 429 0.94 -2.81 10.75
N GLY A 430 1.36 -3.30 9.59
CA GLY A 430 2.54 -4.15 9.47
C GLY A 430 3.77 -3.47 10.08
N VAL A 431 4.06 -2.26 9.62
CA VAL A 431 5.19 -1.46 10.14
C VAL A 431 5.01 -1.16 11.63
N ALA A 432 3.84 -0.68 12.05
CA ALA A 432 3.61 -0.30 13.45
C ALA A 432 3.76 -1.48 14.42
N ILE A 433 3.17 -2.65 14.09
CA ILE A 433 3.24 -3.85 14.94
C ILE A 433 4.66 -4.42 14.94
N GLY A 434 5.33 -4.49 13.78
CA GLY A 434 6.73 -4.92 13.72
C GLY A 434 7.64 -4.08 14.60
N GLY A 435 7.49 -2.75 14.56
CA GLY A 435 8.22 -1.83 15.44
C GLY A 435 7.86 -1.99 16.91
N ALA A 436 6.59 -2.14 17.23
CA ALA A 436 6.15 -2.36 18.61
C ALA A 436 6.75 -3.66 19.20
N ILE A 437 6.79 -4.75 18.41
CA ILE A 437 7.44 -6.00 18.82
C ILE A 437 8.92 -5.78 19.06
N LEU A 438 9.63 -5.19 18.09
CA LEU A 438 11.08 -4.93 18.20
C LEU A 438 11.40 -4.09 19.44
N LEU A 439 10.72 -2.94 19.60
CA LEU A 439 10.93 -2.05 20.74
C LEU A 439 10.53 -2.68 22.09
N SER A 440 9.51 -3.55 22.11
CA SER A 440 9.13 -4.28 23.33
C SER A 440 10.21 -5.26 23.78
N VAL A 441 10.85 -5.95 22.84
CA VAL A 441 11.98 -6.86 23.14
C VAL A 441 13.20 -6.08 23.63
N VAL A 442 13.51 -4.95 22.99
CA VAL A 442 14.62 -4.06 23.43
C VAL A 442 14.32 -3.55 24.84
N LYS A 443 13.11 -3.05 25.10
CA LYS A 443 12.69 -2.58 26.42
C LYS A 443 12.84 -3.66 27.50
N ALA A 444 12.42 -4.88 27.19
CA ALA A 444 12.46 -5.99 28.15
C ALA A 444 13.90 -6.46 28.46
N ARG A 445 14.82 -6.36 27.50
CA ARG A 445 16.20 -6.85 27.65
C ARG A 445 17.18 -5.79 28.19
N THR A 446 17.07 -4.56 27.73
CA THR A 446 18.08 -3.52 28.02
C THR A 446 17.50 -2.25 28.64
N GLY A 447 16.19 -2.00 28.50
CA GLY A 447 15.57 -0.74 28.90
C GLY A 447 15.86 0.44 27.96
N ASP A 448 16.85 0.33 27.08
CA ASP A 448 17.35 1.43 26.21
C ASP A 448 16.60 1.55 24.88
N VAL A 449 15.33 1.89 24.96
CA VAL A 449 14.49 2.15 23.78
C VAL A 449 14.86 3.49 23.11
N GLU A 450 15.40 4.42 23.88
CA GLU A 450 15.67 5.78 23.38
C GLU A 450 16.81 5.79 22.35
N SER A 451 17.89 5.05 22.58
CA SER A 451 18.98 4.88 21.61
C SER A 451 18.48 4.29 20.29
N VAL A 452 17.59 3.28 20.35
CA VAL A 452 16.99 2.70 19.14
C VAL A 452 16.15 3.72 18.38
N ARG A 453 15.35 4.54 19.08
CA ARG A 453 14.57 5.61 18.46
C ARG A 453 15.44 6.65 17.79
N LYS A 454 16.54 7.04 18.41
CA LYS A 454 17.51 7.99 17.83
C LYS A 454 18.11 7.46 16.53
N VAL A 455 18.54 6.18 16.50
CA VAL A 455 19.04 5.56 15.26
C VAL A 455 17.95 5.54 14.19
N LEU A 456 16.71 5.18 14.55
CA LEU A 456 15.58 5.21 13.62
C LEU A 456 15.24 6.63 13.12
N SER A 457 15.59 7.67 13.89
CA SER A 457 15.45 9.08 13.49
C SER A 457 16.59 9.59 12.62
N GLY A 458 17.63 8.77 12.39
CA GLY A 458 18.81 9.12 11.58
C GLY A 458 19.97 9.71 12.38
N ASP A 459 19.95 9.62 13.71
CA ASP A 459 21.07 10.07 14.54
C ASP A 459 22.21 9.03 14.50
N ASN A 460 23.43 9.49 14.18
CA ASN A 460 24.63 8.66 14.20
C ASN A 460 25.12 8.49 15.65
N ILE A 461 24.51 7.56 16.38
CA ILE A 461 24.93 7.19 17.73
C ILE A 461 25.45 5.76 17.78
N THR A 462 26.47 5.54 18.64
CA THR A 462 26.92 4.20 18.94
C THR A 462 25.97 3.54 19.92
N VAL A 463 25.38 2.41 19.52
CA VAL A 463 24.47 1.62 20.35
C VAL A 463 25.28 0.61 21.15
N ALA A 464 24.93 0.42 22.43
CA ALA A 464 25.58 -0.57 23.30
C ALA A 464 25.44 -2.00 22.75
N SER A 465 26.40 -2.88 23.01
CA SER A 465 26.37 -4.27 22.51
C SER A 465 25.11 -5.03 22.86
N ASP A 466 24.66 -4.89 24.13
CA ASP A 466 23.45 -5.57 24.60
C ASP A 466 22.18 -5.08 23.88
N THR A 467 22.13 -3.77 23.57
CA THR A 467 21.02 -3.19 22.80
C THR A 467 21.09 -3.64 21.33
N THR A 468 22.29 -3.79 20.79
CA THR A 468 22.50 -4.35 19.44
C THR A 468 21.98 -5.79 19.32
N GLU A 469 22.29 -6.64 20.30
CA GLU A 469 21.77 -8.02 20.38
C GLU A 469 20.25 -8.05 20.57
N ALA A 470 19.74 -7.13 21.41
CA ALA A 470 18.31 -7.00 21.63
C ALA A 470 17.53 -6.58 20.35
N ILE A 471 18.13 -5.72 19.48
CA ILE A 471 17.58 -5.36 18.18
C ILE A 471 17.47 -6.60 17.27
N GLY A 472 18.54 -7.40 17.17
CA GLY A 472 18.54 -8.65 16.39
C GLY A 472 17.44 -9.60 16.86
N SER A 473 17.34 -9.80 18.18
CA SER A 473 16.28 -10.62 18.79
C SER A 473 14.87 -10.05 18.54
N GLY A 474 14.71 -8.74 18.65
CA GLY A 474 13.43 -8.06 18.38
C GLY A 474 12.98 -8.26 16.93
N LEU A 475 13.90 -8.15 15.97
CA LEU A 475 13.61 -8.43 14.57
C LEU A 475 13.28 -9.91 14.33
N ALA A 476 13.94 -10.85 15.02
CA ALA A 476 13.60 -12.27 14.95
C ALA A 476 12.17 -12.54 15.46
N TRP A 477 11.74 -11.91 16.56
CA TRP A 477 10.36 -12.00 17.04
C TRP A 477 9.35 -11.38 16.08
N ALA A 478 9.71 -10.29 15.39
CA ALA A 478 8.89 -9.73 14.33
C ALA A 478 8.72 -10.72 13.15
N HIS A 479 9.73 -11.55 12.85
CA HIS A 479 9.59 -12.64 11.85
C HIS A 479 8.67 -13.78 12.36
N VAL A 480 8.64 -14.07 13.65
CA VAL A 480 7.67 -15.03 14.22
C VAL A 480 6.25 -14.53 14.00
N PHE A 481 5.98 -13.25 14.30
CA PHE A 481 4.70 -12.61 14.00
C PHE A 481 4.37 -12.68 12.49
N SER A 482 5.35 -12.35 11.63
CA SER A 482 5.19 -12.45 10.17
C SER A 482 4.90 -13.88 9.72
N GLY A 483 5.49 -14.90 10.35
CA GLY A 483 5.21 -16.31 10.11
C GLY A 483 3.75 -16.68 10.45
N ALA A 484 3.23 -16.18 11.57
CA ALA A 484 1.84 -16.39 11.96
C ALA A 484 0.86 -15.73 10.96
N THR A 485 1.12 -14.49 10.54
CA THR A 485 0.29 -13.78 9.54
C THR A 485 0.38 -14.43 8.16
N ALA A 486 1.55 -14.94 7.75
CA ALA A 486 1.73 -15.71 6.52
C ALA A 486 0.90 -16.99 6.53
N PHE A 487 0.90 -17.73 7.65
CA PHE A 487 0.12 -18.95 7.81
C PHE A 487 -1.38 -18.68 7.74
N ILE A 488 -1.88 -17.65 8.41
CA ILE A 488 -3.29 -17.24 8.31
C ILE A 488 -3.63 -16.86 6.86
N GLY A 489 -2.75 -16.10 6.18
CA GLY A 489 -2.89 -15.74 4.77
C GLY A 489 -2.99 -16.96 3.85
N PHE A 490 -2.17 -17.97 4.10
CA PHE A 490 -2.21 -19.25 3.39
C PHE A 490 -3.56 -19.98 3.59
N LEU A 491 -4.07 -20.07 4.83
CA LEU A 491 -5.37 -20.69 5.09
C LEU A 491 -6.51 -19.98 4.34
N ILE A 492 -6.45 -18.65 4.26
CA ILE A 492 -7.40 -17.84 3.50
C ILE A 492 -7.29 -18.14 2.01
N ALA A 493 -6.07 -18.22 1.46
CA ALA A 493 -5.84 -18.56 0.06
C ALA A 493 -6.34 -19.98 -0.27
N VAL A 494 -6.12 -20.96 0.61
CA VAL A 494 -6.68 -22.33 0.48
C VAL A 494 -8.21 -22.29 0.47
N SER A 495 -8.83 -21.48 1.34
CA SER A 495 -10.29 -21.35 1.38
C SER A 495 -10.86 -20.72 0.10
N LEU A 496 -10.14 -19.74 -0.49
CA LEU A 496 -10.49 -19.12 -1.77
C LEU A 496 -10.43 -20.14 -2.89
N TYR A 497 -9.34 -20.89 -2.98
CA TYR A 497 -9.10 -21.92 -3.98
C TYR A 497 -10.14 -23.07 -3.92
N ARG A 498 -10.43 -23.61 -2.71
CA ARG A 498 -11.38 -24.73 -2.51
C ARG A 498 -12.82 -24.35 -2.86
N LYS A 499 -13.28 -23.15 -2.50
CA LYS A 499 -14.65 -22.71 -2.82
C LYS A 499 -14.87 -22.61 -4.31
N LYS A 500 -13.90 -22.14 -5.09
CA LYS A 500 -14.00 -22.12 -6.55
C LYS A 500 -14.24 -23.51 -7.12
N LYS A 501 -13.46 -24.52 -6.69
CA LYS A 501 -13.62 -25.89 -7.19
C LYS A 501 -15.03 -26.45 -6.97
N ARG A 502 -15.70 -26.09 -5.86
CA ARG A 502 -17.07 -26.53 -5.56
C ARG A 502 -18.14 -25.87 -6.42
N PHE A 503 -17.84 -24.75 -7.10
CA PHE A 503 -18.78 -24.09 -8.02
C PHE A 503 -18.61 -24.53 -9.47
N ILE A 504 -17.51 -25.24 -9.80
CA ILE A 504 -17.20 -25.75 -11.14
C ILE A 504 -17.53 -27.26 -11.26
N SER A 505 -17.57 -27.98 -10.13
CA SER A 505 -18.06 -29.37 -10.03
C SER A 505 -19.55 -29.41 -9.73
#